data_af60e12b8ccfb528db5f24661a9f4ab1
#
_entry.id   af60e12b8ccfb528db5f24661a9f4ab1
#
_cell.length_a   1.000
_cell.length_b   1.000
_cell.length_c   1.000
_cell.angle_alpha   90.00
_cell.angle_beta   90.00
_cell.angle_gamma   90.00
#
_symmetry.space_group_name_H-M   'P 1'
#
loop_
_entity.id
_entity.type
_entity.pdbx_description
1 polymer ?
#
loop_
_entity_poly.entity_id
_entity_poly.type
_entity_poly.pdbx_seq_one_letter_code
_entity_poly.pdbx_strand_id
1 'polypeptide(L)'
;MIMMKRCNCIFMALVALALFACQGRKTASGDGEVGDTLKMKYAKLLTIVRHGEGTNDEGTNDEGTYDEVMIANPWKAGTLLHRYILVPKGKEGDETVAQLARRRASGVRCVTDTVRTPVESSAVFMAPHCQLIYELGVGNAIRGVCDLDYINIPDIRKRVSSSSVVDCGSSMAPDLERIIALKPEAILVSPFENSGGYGKLDKLRIPLIEAADYMETSPLGRAEWMKFYGMLFGSRQADSLFAGIEKEYLSLKSVAGKLPEGLSVLTERKTGGVWYVPGGRSTMAILLKDAHARYVFAEDDHSGSLAMSPEQILAKGREIDVWAFKYFGGAPLGKAQLLQEYEGYKALSAFQRGNIYEVDTSRVPYFEMTSFHPELLLREFILLSHPATDARYARNGELGKLGTLRFYQPL
;
A
#
# COMPACT_ATOMS: atom_id res chain seq x y z
N MET A 1 -59.40 -25.74 -41.38
CA MET A 1 -60.61 -25.06 -41.84
C MET A 1 -60.64 -23.69 -41.19
N ILE A 2 -60.58 -22.68 -42.09
CA ILE A 2 -60.90 -21.26 -41.86
C ILE A 2 -59.86 -20.44 -41.07
N MET A 3 -59.04 -19.75 -41.76
CA MET A 3 -59.03 -18.43 -42.47
C MET A 3 -59.05 -17.23 -41.56
N MET A 4 -57.86 -16.52 -41.67
CA MET A 4 -57.74 -15.13 -42.09
C MET A 4 -58.39 -14.04 -41.21
N LYS A 5 -57.64 -13.06 -40.76
CA LYS A 5 -57.43 -11.80 -41.54
C LYS A 5 -56.36 -10.88 -40.91
N ARG A 6 -55.63 -10.28 -41.83
CA ARG A 6 -54.68 -9.18 -41.65
C ARG A 6 -55.36 -7.92 -41.11
N CYS A 7 -54.62 -7.14 -40.33
CA CYS A 7 -54.71 -5.68 -40.43
C CYS A 7 -53.38 -5.02 -40.09
N ASN A 8 -52.76 -4.39 -41.10
CA ASN A 8 -51.66 -3.47 -40.97
C ASN A 8 -52.16 -2.15 -40.37
N CYS A 9 -51.45 -1.62 -39.38
CA CYS A 9 -51.44 -0.17 -39.15
C CYS A 9 -49.99 0.27 -38.86
N ILE A 10 -49.50 0.99 -39.83
CA ILE A 10 -48.28 1.81 -39.78
C ILE A 10 -48.56 2.93 -38.80
N PHE A 11 -47.71 3.06 -37.76
CA PHE A 11 -47.61 4.32 -37.04
C PHE A 11 -46.14 4.70 -36.92
N MET A 12 -45.82 5.76 -37.64
CA MET A 12 -44.58 6.54 -37.45
C MET A 12 -44.55 7.04 -36.01
N ALA A 13 -43.51 6.71 -35.30
CA ALA A 13 -43.22 7.32 -34.00
C ALA A 13 -41.82 7.96 -34.04
N LEU A 14 -41.83 9.24 -33.89
CA LEU A 14 -40.70 10.14 -33.72
C LEU A 14 -39.63 9.61 -32.76
N VAL A 15 -38.41 9.65 -33.21
CA VAL A 15 -37.22 9.53 -32.36
C VAL A 15 -37.06 10.82 -31.56
N ALA A 16 -37.45 10.80 -30.29
CA ALA A 16 -37.08 11.83 -29.35
C ALA A 16 -35.77 11.40 -28.69
N LEU A 17 -34.66 12.05 -29.08
CA LEU A 17 -33.40 11.99 -28.32
C LEU A 17 -33.63 12.64 -26.95
N ALA A 18 -33.81 11.85 -25.93
CA ALA A 18 -33.69 12.32 -24.57
C ALA A 18 -32.20 12.24 -24.14
N LEU A 19 -31.57 13.39 -24.19
CA LEU A 19 -30.28 13.63 -23.51
C LEU A 19 -30.54 13.50 -22.00
N PHE A 20 -30.22 12.35 -21.42
CA PHE A 20 -30.11 12.20 -19.98
C PHE A 20 -28.83 12.89 -19.52
N ALA A 21 -28.96 14.18 -19.22
CA ALA A 21 -28.03 14.83 -18.32
C ALA A 21 -28.12 14.10 -16.96
N CYS A 22 -27.06 13.43 -16.55
CA CYS A 22 -26.87 12.99 -15.17
C CYS A 22 -26.82 14.23 -14.28
N GLN A 23 -27.96 14.73 -13.87
CA GLN A 23 -28.06 15.58 -12.69
C GLN A 23 -27.86 14.69 -11.46
N GLY A 24 -26.71 14.84 -10.81
CA GLY A 24 -26.45 14.28 -9.51
C GLY A 24 -27.60 14.63 -8.55
N ARG A 25 -28.27 13.62 -8.05
CA ARG A 25 -29.35 13.73 -7.09
C ARG A 25 -28.77 14.34 -5.81
N LYS A 26 -28.98 15.63 -5.59
CA LYS A 26 -28.79 16.26 -4.29
C LYS A 26 -29.78 15.62 -3.32
N THR A 27 -29.31 14.73 -2.48
CA THR A 27 -30.02 14.37 -1.26
C THR A 27 -29.96 15.56 -0.34
N ALA A 28 -31.09 16.22 -0.20
CA ALA A 28 -31.28 17.24 0.81
C ALA A 28 -31.18 16.56 2.19
N SER A 29 -30.19 16.95 2.97
CA SER A 29 -30.18 16.76 4.41
C SER A 29 -29.34 17.85 5.04
N GLY A 30 -29.96 18.59 5.93
CA GLY A 30 -29.41 19.31 7.08
C GLY A 30 -28.18 20.17 6.88
N ASP A 31 -28.27 21.41 7.30
CA ASP A 31 -27.19 22.39 7.41
C ASP A 31 -25.89 21.79 7.95
N GLY A 32 -24.97 21.47 7.07
CA GLY A 32 -23.63 21.02 7.35
C GLY A 32 -22.70 21.62 6.31
N GLU A 33 -21.77 22.48 6.73
CA GLU A 33 -20.68 22.95 5.89
C GLU A 33 -20.06 21.79 5.13
N VAL A 34 -20.09 21.88 3.82
CA VAL A 34 -19.54 20.86 2.91
C VAL A 34 -18.02 21.00 2.95
N GLY A 35 -17.33 20.08 3.59
CA GLY A 35 -15.87 20.02 3.54
C GLY A 35 -15.35 19.79 2.12
N ASP A 36 -14.15 20.30 1.82
CA ASP A 36 -13.46 20.04 0.55
C ASP A 36 -12.76 18.69 0.61
N THR A 37 -13.15 17.80 -0.31
CA THR A 37 -12.57 16.45 -0.39
C THR A 37 -11.27 16.47 -1.18
N LEU A 38 -10.16 16.14 -0.52
CA LEU A 38 -8.87 15.91 -1.17
C LEU A 38 -8.97 14.67 -2.06
N LYS A 39 -8.94 14.91 -3.38
CA LYS A 39 -9.09 13.83 -4.35
C LYS A 39 -7.83 12.96 -4.41
N MET A 40 -7.92 11.73 -3.88
CA MET A 40 -6.90 10.71 -4.10
C MET A 40 -6.98 10.21 -5.55
N LYS A 41 -5.82 10.11 -6.21
CA LYS A 41 -5.76 9.71 -7.63
C LYS A 41 -5.73 8.19 -7.78
N TYR A 42 -5.10 7.50 -6.85
CA TYR A 42 -4.84 6.06 -6.91
C TYR A 42 -5.31 5.31 -5.68
N ALA A 43 -5.17 5.89 -4.48
CA ALA A 43 -5.62 5.28 -3.23
C ALA A 43 -7.15 5.16 -3.21
N LYS A 44 -7.64 3.95 -2.92
CA LYS A 44 -9.08 3.64 -2.89
C LYS A 44 -9.61 3.44 -1.49
N LEU A 45 -8.72 3.08 -0.56
CA LEU A 45 -9.09 2.84 0.83
C LEU A 45 -9.05 4.12 1.67
N LEU A 46 -8.49 5.21 1.16
CA LEU A 46 -8.25 6.43 1.88
C LEU A 46 -9.11 7.58 1.32
N THR A 47 -9.89 8.22 2.18
CA THR A 47 -10.63 9.46 1.88
C THR A 47 -10.26 10.51 2.89
N ILE A 48 -9.94 11.73 2.43
CA ILE A 48 -9.59 12.87 3.28
C ILE A 48 -10.53 14.02 2.95
N VAL A 49 -11.17 14.59 3.96
CA VAL A 49 -12.08 15.74 3.82
C VAL A 49 -11.59 16.87 4.72
N ARG A 50 -11.32 18.01 4.13
CA ARG A 50 -10.94 19.22 4.87
C ARG A 50 -12.19 19.98 5.27
N HIS A 51 -12.32 20.33 6.55
CA HIS A 51 -13.41 21.12 7.09
C HIS A 51 -12.89 22.47 7.58
N GLY A 52 -13.64 23.56 7.33
CA GLY A 52 -13.39 24.87 7.95
C GLY A 52 -12.64 25.88 7.11
N GLU A 53 -12.99 26.09 5.84
CA GLU A 53 -12.80 27.34 5.10
C GLU A 53 -14.08 27.65 4.33
N GLY A 54 -15.12 28.13 5.04
CA GLY A 54 -16.17 28.92 4.44
C GLY A 54 -15.69 30.36 4.37
N THR A 55 -15.46 30.91 3.18
CA THR A 55 -15.35 32.34 2.97
C THR A 55 -16.66 32.97 3.35
N ASN A 56 -16.77 33.41 4.61
CA ASN A 56 -17.72 34.42 4.96
C ASN A 56 -17.12 35.77 4.52
N ASP A 57 -17.87 36.56 3.75
CA ASP A 57 -17.51 37.89 3.22
C ASP A 57 -17.09 38.91 4.30
N GLU A 58 -16.93 38.50 5.53
CA GLU A 58 -16.57 39.32 6.69
C GLU A 58 -15.29 38.85 7.38
N GLY A 59 -14.25 38.53 6.70
CA GLY A 59 -12.85 38.55 7.19
C GLY A 59 -12.57 38.08 8.63
N THR A 60 -13.42 37.27 9.25
CA THR A 60 -13.28 36.78 10.62
C THR A 60 -13.02 35.28 10.67
N ASN A 61 -11.74 34.98 10.87
CA ASN A 61 -11.16 33.95 11.72
C ASN A 61 -11.68 32.49 11.63
N ASP A 62 -10.94 31.72 11.03
CA ASP A 62 -10.26 30.43 11.36
C ASP A 62 -10.76 29.66 12.62
N GLU A 63 -12.03 29.74 12.97
CA GLU A 63 -12.59 28.93 14.04
C GLU A 63 -12.86 27.51 13.53
N GLY A 64 -11.87 26.64 13.74
CA GLY A 64 -12.12 25.21 13.75
C GLY A 64 -11.81 24.42 12.48
N THR A 65 -10.71 24.73 11.77
CA THR A 65 -10.23 23.86 10.68
C THR A 65 -9.74 22.51 11.22
N TYR A 66 -10.22 21.41 10.66
CA TYR A 66 -9.75 20.06 10.91
C TYR A 66 -9.84 19.22 9.65
N ASP A 67 -9.03 18.21 9.56
CA ASP A 67 -9.12 17.22 8.49
C ASP A 67 -9.76 15.93 9.01
N GLU A 68 -10.71 15.40 8.25
CA GLU A 68 -11.33 14.11 8.51
C GLU A 68 -10.73 13.08 7.58
N VAL A 69 -10.15 12.02 8.15
CA VAL A 69 -9.56 10.92 7.41
C VAL A 69 -10.38 9.66 7.64
N MET A 70 -10.88 9.07 6.57
CA MET A 70 -11.66 7.84 6.62
C MET A 70 -10.91 6.73 5.89
N ILE A 71 -10.73 5.60 6.57
CA ILE A 71 -10.13 4.40 6.00
C ILE A 71 -11.24 3.39 5.74
N ALA A 72 -11.46 3.04 4.48
CA ALA A 72 -12.39 1.99 4.11
C ALA A 72 -11.89 0.63 4.61
N ASN A 73 -12.82 -0.24 5.03
CA ASN A 73 -12.47 -1.57 5.49
C ASN A 73 -12.15 -2.47 4.28
N PRO A 74 -10.90 -2.93 4.12
CA PRO A 74 -10.50 -3.72 2.95
C PRO A 74 -11.10 -5.13 2.93
N TRP A 75 -11.58 -5.62 4.07
CA TRP A 75 -12.15 -6.96 4.22
C TRP A 75 -13.68 -6.96 4.23
N LYS A 76 -14.29 -5.79 4.50
CA LYS A 76 -15.76 -5.67 4.59
C LYS A 76 -16.25 -4.47 3.78
N ALA A 77 -16.61 -4.74 2.54
CA ALA A 77 -17.07 -3.72 1.60
C ALA A 77 -18.22 -2.86 2.19
N GLY A 78 -18.17 -1.56 1.90
CA GLY A 78 -19.18 -0.61 2.33
C GLY A 78 -19.12 -0.20 3.81
N THR A 79 -18.07 -0.61 4.54
CA THR A 79 -17.84 -0.19 5.92
C THR A 79 -16.51 0.55 6.06
N LEU A 80 -16.38 1.35 7.11
CA LEU A 80 -15.10 1.96 7.48
C LEU A 80 -14.33 1.01 8.41
N LEU A 81 -13.02 0.99 8.26
CA LEU A 81 -12.10 0.39 9.21
C LEU A 81 -11.91 1.36 10.38
N HIS A 82 -11.53 2.61 10.09
CA HIS A 82 -11.26 3.62 11.07
C HIS A 82 -11.55 5.02 10.53
N ARG A 83 -11.77 5.96 11.44
CA ARG A 83 -11.96 7.38 11.16
C ARG A 83 -11.08 8.20 12.09
N TYR A 84 -10.33 9.14 11.53
CA TYR A 84 -9.51 10.07 12.30
C TYR A 84 -9.96 11.49 12.08
N ILE A 85 -9.99 12.27 13.19
CA ILE A 85 -10.16 13.71 13.18
C ILE A 85 -8.81 14.32 13.51
N LEU A 86 -8.17 14.91 12.51
CA LEU A 86 -6.86 15.54 12.65
C LEU A 86 -7.07 17.01 13.02
N VAL A 87 -6.65 17.39 14.22
CA VAL A 87 -6.80 18.74 14.75
C VAL A 87 -5.42 19.36 14.93
N PRO A 88 -5.13 20.50 14.26
CA PRO A 88 -3.84 21.18 14.40
C PRO A 88 -3.58 21.61 15.84
N LYS A 89 -2.34 21.45 16.34
CA LYS A 89 -1.91 21.93 17.65
C LYS A 89 -1.84 23.48 17.68
N GLY A 90 -2.09 24.06 18.85
CA GLY A 90 -1.86 25.48 19.11
C GLY A 90 -2.97 26.45 18.62
N LYS A 91 -4.12 25.94 18.17
CA LYS A 91 -5.29 26.75 17.89
C LYS A 91 -6.19 26.81 19.12
N GLU A 92 -6.59 28.02 19.57
CA GLU A 92 -7.60 28.21 20.60
C GLU A 92 -8.93 27.61 20.10
N GLY A 93 -9.65 26.85 20.96
CA GLY A 93 -10.88 26.15 20.56
C GLY A 93 -10.70 24.68 20.13
N ASP A 94 -9.52 24.14 20.15
CA ASP A 94 -9.20 22.75 19.77
C ASP A 94 -10.16 21.70 20.33
N GLU A 95 -10.57 21.83 21.61
CA GLU A 95 -11.49 20.89 22.25
C GLU A 95 -12.91 21.03 21.68
N THR A 96 -13.34 22.24 21.37
CA THR A 96 -14.65 22.49 20.74
C THR A 96 -14.72 21.89 19.34
N VAL A 97 -13.66 22.03 18.56
CA VAL A 97 -13.54 21.44 17.21
C VAL A 97 -13.59 19.91 17.28
N ALA A 98 -12.82 19.30 18.19
CA ALA A 98 -12.83 17.87 18.40
C ALA A 98 -14.22 17.36 18.84
N GLN A 99 -14.94 18.11 19.70
CA GLN A 99 -16.30 17.77 20.12
C GLN A 99 -17.32 17.91 18.98
N LEU A 100 -17.22 18.96 18.17
CA LEU A 100 -18.08 19.16 16.99
C LEU A 100 -17.88 18.04 15.97
N ALA A 101 -16.63 17.71 15.68
CA ALA A 101 -16.30 16.62 14.77
C ALA A 101 -16.83 15.26 15.26
N ARG A 102 -16.71 14.99 16.58
CA ARG A 102 -17.30 13.78 17.20
C ARG A 102 -18.82 13.76 17.13
N ARG A 103 -19.49 14.91 17.33
CA ARG A 103 -20.96 15.00 17.21
C ARG A 103 -21.42 14.76 15.78
N ARG A 104 -20.75 15.31 14.79
CA ARG A 104 -21.03 15.05 13.36
C ARG A 104 -20.80 13.59 12.99
N ALA A 105 -19.86 12.92 13.68
CA ALA A 105 -19.57 11.49 13.53
C ALA A 105 -20.62 10.55 14.09
N SER A 106 -21.56 11.02 14.91
CA SER A 106 -22.46 10.20 15.73
C SER A 106 -23.40 9.26 14.95
N GLY A 107 -23.48 9.38 13.61
CA GLY A 107 -24.25 8.49 12.74
C GLY A 107 -23.43 7.38 12.06
N VAL A 108 -22.11 7.40 12.16
CA VAL A 108 -21.21 6.44 11.49
C VAL A 108 -20.75 5.39 12.48
N ARG A 109 -21.07 4.12 12.21
CA ARG A 109 -20.64 2.98 13.06
C ARG A 109 -19.20 2.59 12.72
N CYS A 110 -18.23 3.36 13.19
CA CYS A 110 -16.81 2.96 13.16
C CYS A 110 -16.08 3.56 14.37
N VAL A 111 -14.91 3.04 14.67
CA VAL A 111 -13.99 3.63 15.66
C VAL A 111 -13.55 5.00 15.14
N THR A 112 -13.60 6.01 16.01
CA THR A 112 -13.22 7.37 15.66
C THR A 112 -12.27 7.92 16.72
N ASP A 113 -11.05 8.27 16.30
CA ASP A 113 -10.03 8.87 17.13
C ASP A 113 -9.77 10.33 16.73
N THR A 114 -9.47 11.16 17.73
CA THR A 114 -8.97 12.51 17.51
C THR A 114 -7.46 12.52 17.68
N VAL A 115 -6.76 13.02 16.66
CA VAL A 115 -5.29 13.09 16.66
C VAL A 115 -4.86 14.55 16.57
N ARG A 116 -4.01 14.99 17.50
CA ARG A 116 -3.41 16.32 17.47
C ARG A 116 -2.21 16.32 16.53
N THR A 117 -2.24 17.15 15.51
CA THR A 117 -1.17 17.25 14.51
C THR A 117 -0.39 18.55 14.62
N PRO A 118 0.93 18.54 14.30
CA PRO A 118 1.74 17.37 13.96
C PRO A 118 1.96 16.43 15.15
N VAL A 119 2.01 15.11 14.87
CA VAL A 119 2.46 14.10 15.84
C VAL A 119 3.97 14.20 15.98
N GLU A 120 4.45 14.48 17.18
CA GLU A 120 5.87 14.69 17.49
C GLU A 120 6.50 13.52 18.27
N SER A 121 5.64 12.62 18.77
CA SER A 121 6.05 11.40 19.48
C SER A 121 5.18 10.24 19.07
N SER A 122 5.76 9.23 18.41
CA SER A 122 5.03 8.05 17.96
C SER A 122 5.78 6.75 18.27
N ALA A 123 5.02 5.66 18.44
CA ALA A 123 5.53 4.31 18.34
C ALA A 123 5.14 3.72 16.97
N VAL A 124 6.12 3.27 16.20
CA VAL A 124 5.90 2.79 14.82
C VAL A 124 6.27 1.31 14.74
N PHE A 125 5.29 0.46 14.46
CA PHE A 125 5.45 -0.99 14.52
C PHE A 125 5.96 -1.62 13.22
N MET A 126 6.03 -0.86 12.13
CA MET A 126 6.38 -1.37 10.81
C MET A 126 7.60 -0.65 10.23
N ALA A 127 8.63 -1.39 9.84
CA ALA A 127 9.85 -0.86 9.24
C ALA A 127 9.61 0.03 7.98
N PRO A 128 8.70 -0.30 7.04
CA PRO A 128 8.38 0.57 5.91
C PRO A 128 7.91 1.96 6.30
N HIS A 129 7.08 2.06 7.35
CA HIS A 129 6.58 3.34 7.85
C HIS A 129 7.66 4.14 8.56
N CYS A 130 8.58 3.45 9.25
CA CYS A 130 9.75 4.12 9.79
C CYS A 130 10.56 4.79 8.69
N GLN A 131 10.82 4.10 7.59
CA GLN A 131 11.56 4.67 6.44
C GLN A 131 10.81 5.85 5.82
N LEU A 132 9.51 5.69 5.57
CA LEU A 132 8.68 6.77 5.02
C LEU A 132 8.73 8.03 5.91
N ILE A 133 8.62 7.90 7.22
CA ILE A 133 8.66 9.02 8.17
C ILE A 133 10.03 9.73 8.10
N TYR A 134 11.13 9.00 7.89
CA TYR A 134 12.44 9.60 7.62
C TYR A 134 12.46 10.37 6.30
N GLU A 135 11.93 9.80 5.23
CA GLU A 135 11.87 10.42 3.91
C GLU A 135 10.99 11.68 3.89
N LEU A 136 9.95 11.69 4.72
CA LEU A 136 9.12 12.87 4.97
C LEU A 136 9.83 13.96 5.80
N GLY A 137 11.09 13.74 6.22
CA GLY A 137 11.89 14.70 6.98
C GLY A 137 11.50 14.84 8.46
N VAL A 138 10.68 13.93 8.97
CA VAL A 138 10.14 13.99 10.34
C VAL A 138 10.53 12.77 11.19
N GLY A 139 11.66 12.14 10.89
CA GLY A 139 12.17 10.94 11.57
C GLY A 139 12.33 11.08 13.10
N ASN A 140 12.45 12.32 13.61
CA ASN A 140 12.52 12.59 15.05
C ASN A 140 11.22 12.28 15.79
N ALA A 141 10.08 12.22 15.10
CA ALA A 141 8.80 11.83 15.65
C ALA A 141 8.74 10.34 16.03
N ILE A 142 9.65 9.51 15.52
CA ILE A 142 9.77 8.10 15.91
C ILE A 142 10.49 8.04 17.25
N ARG A 143 9.77 7.62 18.29
CA ARG A 143 10.28 7.51 19.66
C ARG A 143 10.25 6.06 20.18
N GLY A 144 9.45 5.19 19.55
CA GLY A 144 9.40 3.76 19.82
C GLY A 144 9.26 2.95 18.55
N VAL A 145 9.80 1.73 18.53
CA VAL A 145 9.68 0.79 17.41
C VAL A 145 9.42 -0.61 17.95
N CYS A 146 8.80 -1.45 17.11
CA CYS A 146 8.72 -2.89 17.37
C CYS A 146 9.54 -3.66 16.31
N ASP A 147 9.78 -4.95 16.60
CA ASP A 147 10.44 -5.88 15.68
C ASP A 147 11.81 -5.36 15.18
N LEU A 148 12.61 -4.82 16.10
CA LEU A 148 13.88 -4.15 15.80
C LEU A 148 14.83 -5.00 14.92
N ASP A 149 14.80 -6.32 15.04
CA ASP A 149 15.64 -7.22 14.24
C ASP A 149 15.36 -7.10 12.73
N TYR A 150 14.14 -6.73 12.36
CA TYR A 150 13.72 -6.55 10.98
C TYR A 150 13.86 -5.11 10.46
N ILE A 151 14.37 -4.17 11.25
CA ILE A 151 14.57 -2.78 10.86
C ILE A 151 16.00 -2.58 10.36
N ASN A 152 16.17 -2.35 9.03
CA ASN A 152 17.46 -2.07 8.40
C ASN A 152 17.70 -0.56 8.20
N ILE A 153 17.30 0.26 9.17
CA ILE A 153 17.51 1.71 9.17
C ILE A 153 18.60 2.05 10.18
N PRO A 154 19.83 2.40 9.73
CA PRO A 154 20.98 2.58 10.63
C PRO A 154 20.77 3.62 11.73
N ASP A 155 20.05 4.72 11.41
CA ASP A 155 19.77 5.77 12.40
C ASP A 155 18.84 5.27 13.52
N ILE A 156 17.81 4.49 13.20
CA ILE A 156 16.94 3.88 14.24
C ILE A 156 17.77 3.00 15.15
N ARG A 157 18.59 2.09 14.59
CA ARG A 157 19.45 1.20 15.40
C ARG A 157 20.38 1.99 16.30
N LYS A 158 21.01 3.06 15.79
CA LYS A 158 21.86 3.96 16.59
C LYS A 158 21.05 4.65 17.70
N ARG A 159 19.85 5.13 17.41
CA ARG A 159 18.98 5.81 18.37
C ARG A 159 18.45 4.86 19.44
N VAL A 160 18.19 3.60 19.11
CA VAL A 160 17.85 2.56 20.10
C VAL A 160 19.05 2.30 21.01
N SER A 161 20.26 2.15 20.45
CA SER A 161 21.49 1.94 21.24
C SER A 161 21.78 3.12 22.19
N SER A 162 21.40 4.35 21.83
CA SER A 162 21.54 5.54 22.70
C SER A 162 20.31 5.81 23.56
N SER A 163 19.33 4.92 23.59
CA SER A 163 18.08 5.05 24.34
C SER A 163 17.22 6.27 23.96
N SER A 164 17.44 6.86 22.78
CA SER A 164 16.62 7.96 22.27
C SER A 164 15.42 7.46 21.45
N VAL A 165 15.39 6.18 21.11
CA VAL A 165 14.23 5.42 20.61
C VAL A 165 14.09 4.17 21.49
N VAL A 166 12.88 3.84 21.88
CA VAL A 166 12.57 2.68 22.72
C VAL A 166 12.28 1.48 21.83
N ASP A 167 12.94 0.36 22.10
CA ASP A 167 12.53 -0.94 21.58
C ASP A 167 11.32 -1.44 22.38
N CYS A 168 10.16 -1.47 21.73
CA CYS A 168 8.88 -1.89 22.31
C CYS A 168 8.61 -3.39 22.13
N GLY A 169 9.60 -4.19 21.73
CA GLY A 169 9.51 -5.64 21.57
C GLY A 169 8.83 -6.08 20.27
N SER A 170 8.06 -7.17 20.32
CA SER A 170 7.37 -7.69 19.14
C SER A 170 6.07 -6.92 18.84
N SER A 171 5.79 -6.62 17.57
CA SER A 171 4.53 -6.00 17.14
C SER A 171 3.30 -6.86 17.43
N MET A 172 3.46 -8.19 17.50
CA MET A 172 2.38 -9.13 17.86
C MET A 172 2.11 -9.21 19.37
N ALA A 173 3.09 -8.85 20.20
CA ALA A 173 2.99 -8.84 21.66
C ALA A 173 3.87 -7.70 22.22
N PRO A 174 3.49 -6.44 22.02
CA PRO A 174 4.32 -5.29 22.39
C PRO A 174 4.43 -5.12 23.91
N ASP A 175 5.58 -4.59 24.34
CA ASP A 175 5.84 -4.24 25.73
C ASP A 175 5.05 -2.98 26.12
N LEU A 176 3.91 -3.22 26.75
CA LEU A 176 2.99 -2.14 27.13
C LEU A 176 3.58 -1.20 28.17
N GLU A 177 4.46 -1.68 29.07
CA GLU A 177 5.07 -0.85 30.11
C GLU A 177 6.01 0.17 29.45
N ARG A 178 6.80 -0.25 28.48
CA ARG A 178 7.66 0.64 27.69
C ARG A 178 6.85 1.65 26.88
N ILE A 179 5.73 1.22 26.27
CA ILE A 179 4.84 2.13 25.52
C ILE A 179 4.19 3.16 26.46
N ILE A 180 3.71 2.73 27.64
CA ILE A 180 3.12 3.63 28.65
C ILE A 180 4.17 4.65 29.15
N ALA A 181 5.39 4.19 29.41
CA ALA A 181 6.49 5.06 29.83
C ALA A 181 6.90 6.06 28.75
N LEU A 182 6.85 5.65 27.48
CA LEU A 182 7.15 6.49 26.32
C LEU A 182 6.13 7.62 26.12
N LYS A 183 4.85 7.39 26.50
CA LYS A 183 3.73 8.34 26.31
C LYS A 183 3.63 8.86 24.86
N PRO A 184 3.52 8.00 23.85
CA PRO A 184 3.43 8.46 22.47
C PRO A 184 2.08 9.15 22.23
N GLU A 185 2.05 10.11 21.31
CA GLU A 185 0.83 10.79 20.87
C GLU A 185 0.00 9.93 19.91
N ALA A 186 0.64 8.98 19.24
CA ALA A 186 0.01 8.00 18.36
C ALA A 186 0.86 6.72 18.26
N ILE A 187 0.19 5.59 17.96
CA ILE A 187 0.85 4.32 17.68
C ILE A 187 0.43 3.88 16.28
N LEU A 188 1.39 3.68 15.37
CA LEU A 188 1.13 3.14 14.04
C LEU A 188 1.15 1.62 14.11
N VAL A 189 0.05 0.99 13.72
CA VAL A 189 -0.15 -0.47 13.75
C VAL A 189 -0.59 -0.99 12.38
N SER A 190 -0.26 -2.24 12.08
CA SER A 190 -0.75 -2.91 10.86
C SER A 190 -2.03 -3.67 11.19
N PRO A 191 -3.19 -3.27 10.64
CA PRO A 191 -4.41 -4.04 10.81
C PRO A 191 -4.34 -5.35 10.01
N PHE A 192 -5.09 -6.37 10.43
CA PHE A 192 -5.27 -7.61 9.66
C PHE A 192 -6.68 -8.15 9.86
N GLU A 193 -7.13 -8.96 8.92
CA GLU A 193 -8.46 -9.53 8.96
C GLU A 193 -8.68 -10.35 10.24
N ASN A 194 -9.83 -10.15 10.87
CA ASN A 194 -10.21 -10.86 12.10
C ASN A 194 -9.23 -10.67 13.29
N SER A 195 -8.50 -9.57 13.33
CA SER A 195 -7.59 -9.24 14.44
C SER A 195 -8.30 -9.17 15.80
N GLY A 196 -9.61 -8.93 15.79
CA GLY A 196 -10.40 -8.76 17.02
C GLY A 196 -10.05 -7.51 17.83
N GLY A 197 -9.33 -6.55 17.20
CA GLY A 197 -8.74 -5.36 17.82
C GLY A 197 -7.30 -5.60 18.29
N TYR A 198 -6.76 -4.60 19.02
CA TYR A 198 -5.36 -4.58 19.45
C TYR A 198 -5.20 -4.96 20.93
N GLY A 199 -6.23 -5.59 21.51
CA GLY A 199 -6.20 -6.16 22.85
C GLY A 199 -5.95 -5.12 23.94
N LYS A 200 -4.81 -5.20 24.62
CA LYS A 200 -4.49 -4.27 25.70
C LYS A 200 -4.08 -2.87 25.19
N LEU A 201 -3.61 -2.74 23.95
CA LEU A 201 -3.30 -1.43 23.33
C LEU A 201 -4.54 -0.55 23.25
N ASP A 202 -5.72 -1.13 22.93
CA ASP A 202 -6.99 -0.39 22.86
C ASP A 202 -7.34 0.33 24.18
N LYS A 203 -6.82 -0.20 25.31
CA LYS A 203 -7.10 0.34 26.64
C LYS A 203 -6.20 1.52 27.03
N LEU A 204 -5.14 1.77 26.27
CA LEU A 204 -4.18 2.84 26.57
C LEU A 204 -4.74 4.23 26.24
N ARG A 205 -5.83 4.32 25.50
CA ARG A 205 -6.44 5.58 25.03
C ARG A 205 -5.46 6.46 24.24
N ILE A 206 -4.49 5.84 23.59
CA ILE A 206 -3.59 6.46 22.64
C ILE A 206 -4.15 6.17 21.24
N PRO A 207 -4.31 7.14 20.34
CA PRO A 207 -4.79 6.91 18.99
C PRO A 207 -3.97 5.82 18.28
N LEU A 208 -4.65 4.79 17.77
CA LEU A 208 -4.05 3.73 16.97
C LEU A 208 -4.24 4.08 15.49
N ILE A 209 -3.15 4.35 14.79
CA ILE A 209 -3.18 4.67 13.36
C ILE A 209 -3.06 3.35 12.59
N GLU A 210 -4.18 2.90 12.04
CA GLU A 210 -4.28 1.66 11.27
C GLU A 210 -3.73 1.85 9.86
N ALA A 211 -2.51 1.37 9.64
CA ALA A 211 -1.80 1.47 8.37
C ALA A 211 -2.27 0.39 7.39
N ALA A 212 -3.47 0.58 6.81
CA ALA A 212 -4.06 -0.35 5.85
C ALA A 212 -3.55 -0.14 4.39
N ASP A 213 -2.53 0.67 4.18
CA ASP A 213 -1.94 1.00 2.87
C ASP A 213 -1.49 -0.24 2.10
N TYR A 214 -1.04 -1.28 2.80
CA TYR A 214 -0.61 -2.54 2.17
C TYR A 214 -1.76 -3.31 1.50
N MET A 215 -3.01 -2.98 1.84
CA MET A 215 -4.21 -3.56 1.24
C MET A 215 -4.68 -2.83 -0.02
N GLU A 216 -4.05 -1.72 -0.38
CA GLU A 216 -4.30 -1.09 -1.69
C GLU A 216 -3.97 -2.05 -2.82
N THR A 217 -4.84 -2.10 -3.81
CA THR A 217 -4.66 -2.96 -5.00
C THR A 217 -3.85 -2.28 -6.11
N SER A 218 -3.44 -1.03 -5.90
CA SER A 218 -2.62 -0.25 -6.83
C SER A 218 -1.27 0.09 -6.21
N PRO A 219 -0.14 -0.17 -6.90
CA PRO A 219 1.19 0.22 -6.40
C PRO A 219 1.28 1.71 -6.06
N LEU A 220 0.78 2.58 -6.96
CA LEU A 220 0.71 4.02 -6.71
C LEU A 220 -0.33 4.39 -5.65
N GLY A 221 -1.40 3.59 -5.49
CA GLY A 221 -2.37 3.79 -4.41
C GLY A 221 -1.72 3.64 -3.05
N ARG A 222 -0.92 2.59 -2.85
CA ARG A 222 -0.15 2.43 -1.62
C ARG A 222 0.81 3.60 -1.37
N ALA A 223 1.56 4.01 -2.39
CA ALA A 223 2.48 5.14 -2.29
C ALA A 223 1.76 6.45 -1.94
N GLU A 224 0.54 6.67 -2.46
CA GLU A 224 -0.22 7.91 -2.23
C GLU A 224 -0.62 8.11 -0.76
N TRP A 225 -0.65 7.06 0.07
CA TRP A 225 -0.88 7.18 1.51
C TRP A 225 0.16 8.05 2.22
N MET A 226 1.33 8.29 1.60
CA MET A 226 2.33 9.21 2.16
C MET A 226 1.76 10.62 2.39
N LYS A 227 0.72 11.03 1.65
CA LYS A 227 0.02 12.30 1.87
C LYS A 227 -0.67 12.33 3.24
N PHE A 228 -1.35 11.24 3.61
CA PHE A 228 -1.94 11.10 4.95
C PHE A 228 -0.87 11.14 6.05
N TYR A 229 0.22 10.39 5.88
CA TYR A 229 1.32 10.41 6.85
C TYR A 229 2.00 11.79 6.89
N GLY A 230 2.10 12.48 5.76
CA GLY A 230 2.56 13.87 5.72
C GLY A 230 1.71 14.80 6.55
N MET A 231 0.37 14.71 6.46
CA MET A 231 -0.56 15.49 7.28
C MET A 231 -0.43 15.12 8.77
N LEU A 232 -0.35 13.82 9.07
CA LEU A 232 -0.25 13.31 10.44
C LEU A 232 0.99 13.86 11.16
N PHE A 233 2.14 13.88 10.49
CA PHE A 233 3.43 14.30 11.05
C PHE A 233 3.83 15.74 10.68
N GLY A 234 2.99 16.49 9.95
CA GLY A 234 3.26 17.87 9.57
C GLY A 234 4.35 18.06 8.52
N SER A 235 4.59 17.05 7.68
CA SER A 235 5.56 17.14 6.59
C SER A 235 5.00 17.90 5.40
N ARG A 236 5.81 18.81 4.84
CA ARG A 236 5.52 19.52 3.58
C ARG A 236 6.08 18.81 2.34
N GLN A 237 6.76 17.69 2.51
CA GLN A 237 7.45 16.98 1.42
C GLN A 237 6.60 15.91 0.76
N ALA A 238 5.50 15.48 1.37
CA ALA A 238 4.70 14.34 0.93
C ALA A 238 4.21 14.45 -0.52
N ASP A 239 3.65 15.59 -0.90
CA ASP A 239 3.14 15.79 -2.26
C ASP A 239 4.26 15.79 -3.32
N SER A 240 5.39 16.46 -3.03
CA SER A 240 6.52 16.49 -3.95
C SER A 240 7.21 15.13 -4.07
N LEU A 241 7.32 14.40 -2.96
CA LEU A 241 7.86 13.04 -2.96
C LEU A 241 6.96 12.11 -3.78
N PHE A 242 5.65 12.12 -3.53
CA PHE A 242 4.70 11.33 -4.31
C PHE A 242 4.73 11.67 -5.80
N ALA A 243 4.76 12.96 -6.15
CA ALA A 243 4.83 13.40 -7.56
C ALA A 243 6.09 12.90 -8.27
N GLY A 244 7.23 12.84 -7.56
CA GLY A 244 8.46 12.26 -8.08
C GLY A 244 8.34 10.76 -8.36
N ILE A 245 7.79 10.01 -7.39
CA ILE A 245 7.53 8.57 -7.49
C ILE A 245 6.56 8.26 -8.62
N GLU A 246 5.44 8.99 -8.69
CA GLU A 246 4.45 8.82 -9.75
C GLU A 246 5.06 9.01 -11.12
N LYS A 247 5.81 10.11 -11.31
CA LYS A 247 6.47 10.42 -12.58
C LYS A 247 7.41 9.31 -13.03
N GLU A 248 8.26 8.83 -12.11
CA GLU A 248 9.21 7.76 -12.39
C GLU A 248 8.51 6.44 -12.70
N TYR A 249 7.50 6.06 -11.89
CA TYR A 249 6.70 4.87 -12.11
C TYR A 249 6.04 4.85 -13.50
N LEU A 250 5.39 5.95 -13.88
CA LEU A 250 4.73 6.07 -15.18
C LEU A 250 5.72 6.08 -16.34
N SER A 251 6.91 6.66 -16.15
CA SER A 251 8.00 6.61 -17.12
C SER A 251 8.47 5.17 -17.35
N LEU A 252 8.76 4.43 -16.28
CA LEU A 252 9.17 3.02 -16.34
C LEU A 252 8.11 2.14 -17.00
N LYS A 253 6.84 2.31 -16.62
CA LYS A 253 5.72 1.61 -17.25
C LYS A 253 5.63 1.89 -18.75
N SER A 254 5.86 3.15 -19.16
CA SER A 254 5.89 3.51 -20.58
C SER A 254 7.06 2.87 -21.33
N VAL A 255 8.22 2.76 -20.69
CA VAL A 255 9.38 2.04 -21.26
C VAL A 255 9.05 0.57 -21.41
N ALA A 256 8.54 -0.08 -20.36
CA ALA A 256 8.17 -1.51 -20.38
C ALA A 256 7.15 -1.82 -21.49
N GLY A 257 6.12 -0.98 -21.66
CA GLY A 257 5.09 -1.18 -22.68
C GLY A 257 5.57 -1.06 -24.13
N LYS A 258 6.79 -0.57 -24.37
CA LYS A 258 7.43 -0.54 -25.70
C LYS A 258 8.33 -1.74 -25.97
N LEU A 259 8.58 -2.56 -24.95
CA LEU A 259 9.37 -3.79 -25.08
C LEU A 259 8.50 -4.92 -25.61
N PRO A 260 9.07 -5.95 -26.26
CA PRO A 260 8.37 -7.20 -26.45
C PRO A 260 7.95 -7.80 -25.10
N GLU A 261 6.92 -8.64 -25.09
CA GLU A 261 6.51 -9.33 -23.87
C GLU A 261 7.67 -10.03 -23.18
N GLY A 262 7.81 -9.79 -21.89
CA GLY A 262 8.90 -10.27 -21.07
C GLY A 262 8.78 -11.75 -20.66
N LEU A 263 9.79 -12.23 -19.97
CA LEU A 263 9.82 -13.56 -19.37
C LEU A 263 8.77 -13.69 -18.26
N SER A 264 8.33 -14.92 -18.01
CA SER A 264 7.41 -15.23 -16.90
C SER A 264 8.17 -15.26 -15.58
N VAL A 265 7.67 -14.49 -14.58
CA VAL A 265 8.33 -14.32 -13.29
C VAL A 265 7.49 -14.94 -12.18
N LEU A 266 8.10 -15.79 -11.35
CA LEU A 266 7.58 -16.25 -10.06
C LEU A 266 8.31 -15.53 -8.93
N THR A 267 7.59 -14.94 -7.97
CA THR A 267 8.20 -14.02 -6.97
C THR A 267 8.41 -14.61 -5.58
N GLU A 268 7.88 -15.78 -5.28
CA GLU A 268 7.89 -16.33 -3.92
C GLU A 268 8.46 -17.75 -3.90
N ARG A 269 8.79 -18.24 -2.71
CA ARG A 269 9.20 -19.63 -2.49
C ARG A 269 8.27 -20.33 -1.49
N LYS A 270 8.38 -21.64 -1.44
CA LYS A 270 7.62 -22.47 -0.52
C LYS A 270 7.96 -22.13 0.95
N THR A 271 6.95 -22.07 1.78
CA THR A 271 7.09 -21.90 3.23
C THR A 271 6.34 -23.03 3.93
N GLY A 272 7.09 -23.92 4.61
CA GLY A 272 6.50 -25.15 5.15
C GLY A 272 5.88 -26.01 4.05
N GLY A 273 4.62 -26.40 4.20
CA GLY A 273 3.87 -27.21 3.21
C GLY A 273 3.16 -26.39 2.13
N VAL A 274 3.22 -25.06 2.15
CA VAL A 274 2.43 -24.16 1.30
C VAL A 274 3.34 -23.25 0.49
N TRP A 275 2.93 -22.93 -0.71
CA TRP A 275 3.56 -21.91 -1.55
C TRP A 275 2.59 -20.75 -1.72
N TYR A 276 2.86 -19.65 -1.05
CA TYR A 276 2.07 -18.44 -1.17
C TYR A 276 2.51 -17.65 -2.40
N VAL A 277 1.59 -17.44 -3.34
CA VAL A 277 1.87 -16.64 -4.55
C VAL A 277 0.90 -15.48 -4.65
N PRO A 278 1.28 -14.36 -5.26
CA PRO A 278 0.38 -13.23 -5.46
C PRO A 278 -0.83 -13.61 -6.31
N GLY A 279 -2.04 -13.25 -5.90
CA GLY A 279 -3.22 -13.33 -6.76
C GLY A 279 -3.12 -12.35 -7.93
N GLY A 280 -3.85 -12.61 -9.01
CA GLY A 280 -3.74 -11.84 -10.25
C GLY A 280 -4.17 -10.37 -10.15
N ARG A 281 -4.94 -10.00 -9.12
CA ARG A 281 -5.31 -8.60 -8.82
C ARG A 281 -4.51 -7.98 -7.68
N SER A 282 -3.46 -8.65 -7.20
CA SER A 282 -2.59 -8.12 -6.17
C SER A 282 -1.68 -7.01 -6.70
N THR A 283 -1.18 -6.16 -5.80
CA THR A 283 -0.17 -5.14 -6.13
C THR A 283 1.04 -5.73 -6.86
N MET A 284 1.49 -6.92 -6.45
CA MET A 284 2.63 -7.60 -7.06
C MET A 284 2.33 -8.05 -8.49
N ALA A 285 1.14 -8.64 -8.74
CA ALA A 285 0.73 -9.03 -10.10
C ALA A 285 0.56 -7.80 -11.01
N ILE A 286 0.09 -6.68 -10.47
CA ILE A 286 0.00 -5.42 -11.22
C ILE A 286 1.39 -4.88 -11.55
N LEU A 287 2.37 -4.94 -10.64
CA LEU A 287 3.75 -4.57 -10.92
C LEU A 287 4.35 -5.43 -12.04
N LEU A 288 4.14 -6.74 -12.03
CA LEU A 288 4.58 -7.64 -13.10
C LEU A 288 3.92 -7.28 -14.44
N LYS A 289 2.63 -7.01 -14.44
CA LYS A 289 1.90 -6.56 -15.63
C LYS A 289 2.44 -5.22 -16.15
N ASP A 290 2.68 -4.26 -15.27
CA ASP A 290 3.20 -2.93 -15.61
C ASP A 290 4.67 -3.00 -16.06
N ALA A 291 5.42 -4.01 -15.64
CA ALA A 291 6.74 -4.38 -16.17
C ALA A 291 6.68 -5.08 -17.54
N HIS A 292 5.50 -5.32 -18.09
CA HIS A 292 5.27 -6.11 -19.30
C HIS A 292 5.83 -7.55 -19.20
N ALA A 293 5.90 -8.08 -17.98
CA ALA A 293 6.29 -9.47 -17.69
C ALA A 293 5.07 -10.39 -17.75
N ARG A 294 5.29 -11.67 -18.06
CA ARG A 294 4.27 -12.69 -17.90
C ARG A 294 4.20 -13.16 -16.45
N TYR A 295 2.99 -13.54 -16.03
CA TYR A 295 2.75 -14.13 -14.72
C TYR A 295 1.75 -15.28 -14.85
N VAL A 296 2.11 -16.47 -14.37
CA VAL A 296 1.32 -17.70 -14.57
C VAL A 296 -0.03 -17.71 -13.84
N PHE A 297 -0.26 -16.76 -12.92
CA PHE A 297 -1.51 -16.58 -12.19
C PHE A 297 -2.17 -15.21 -12.48
N ALA A 298 -1.84 -14.58 -13.61
CA ALA A 298 -2.36 -13.24 -13.97
C ALA A 298 -3.88 -13.19 -14.07
N GLU A 299 -4.53 -14.28 -14.45
CA GLU A 299 -5.99 -14.39 -14.63
C GLU A 299 -6.74 -14.70 -13.31
N ASP A 300 -6.03 -14.86 -12.21
CA ASP A 300 -6.67 -15.08 -10.91
C ASP A 300 -7.32 -13.79 -10.38
N ASP A 301 -8.50 -13.93 -9.78
CA ASP A 301 -9.32 -12.78 -9.35
C ASP A 301 -9.01 -12.25 -7.95
N HIS A 302 -8.14 -12.89 -7.19
CA HIS A 302 -7.81 -12.48 -5.83
C HIS A 302 -6.81 -11.31 -5.82
N SER A 303 -7.02 -10.39 -4.89
CA SER A 303 -6.08 -9.28 -4.61
C SER A 303 -5.03 -9.61 -3.55
N GLY A 304 -5.23 -10.69 -2.80
CA GLY A 304 -4.31 -11.18 -1.77
C GLY A 304 -3.39 -12.28 -2.27
N SER A 305 -2.76 -12.99 -1.33
CA SER A 305 -1.94 -14.16 -1.61
C SER A 305 -2.79 -15.43 -1.75
N LEU A 306 -2.45 -16.25 -2.71
CA LEU A 306 -3.02 -17.59 -2.93
C LEU A 306 -2.18 -18.61 -2.16
N ALA A 307 -2.81 -19.40 -1.31
CA ALA A 307 -2.19 -20.53 -0.65
C ALA A 307 -2.30 -21.75 -1.57
N MET A 308 -1.21 -22.13 -2.23
CA MET A 308 -1.17 -23.23 -3.19
C MET A 308 -0.32 -24.39 -2.69
N SER A 309 -0.64 -25.61 -3.13
CA SER A 309 0.26 -26.72 -2.90
C SER A 309 1.49 -26.62 -3.81
N PRO A 310 2.65 -27.15 -3.41
CA PRO A 310 3.82 -27.18 -4.28
C PRO A 310 3.56 -27.84 -5.64
N GLU A 311 2.72 -28.86 -5.70
CA GLU A 311 2.37 -29.58 -6.93
C GLU A 311 1.62 -28.69 -7.92
N GLN A 312 0.73 -27.82 -7.43
CA GLN A 312 0.01 -26.85 -8.26
C GLN A 312 0.95 -25.83 -8.90
N ILE A 313 1.98 -25.38 -8.17
CA ILE A 313 3.03 -24.50 -8.71
C ILE A 313 3.89 -25.25 -9.72
N LEU A 314 4.31 -26.48 -9.39
CA LEU A 314 5.16 -27.30 -10.26
C LEU A 314 4.44 -27.71 -11.55
N ALA A 315 3.12 -27.86 -11.54
CA ALA A 315 2.34 -28.10 -12.76
C ALA A 315 2.52 -26.99 -13.80
N LYS A 316 2.77 -25.75 -13.34
CA LYS A 316 3.12 -24.59 -14.19
C LYS A 316 4.63 -24.36 -14.29
N GLY A 317 5.44 -25.20 -13.72
CA GLY A 317 6.90 -25.02 -13.60
C GLY A 317 7.62 -24.80 -14.92
N ARG A 318 7.13 -25.38 -16.03
CA ARG A 318 7.69 -25.20 -17.38
C ARG A 318 7.45 -23.80 -17.96
N GLU A 319 6.43 -23.12 -17.50
CA GLU A 319 6.05 -21.78 -17.94
C GLU A 319 6.78 -20.68 -17.15
N ILE A 320 7.47 -21.02 -16.06
CA ILE A 320 8.20 -20.10 -15.18
C ILE A 320 9.62 -19.95 -15.68
N ASP A 321 9.94 -18.81 -16.30
CA ASP A 321 11.25 -18.52 -16.90
C ASP A 321 12.24 -17.93 -15.91
N VAL A 322 11.75 -17.15 -14.93
CA VAL A 322 12.52 -16.46 -13.89
C VAL A 322 11.90 -16.76 -12.53
N TRP A 323 12.73 -17.10 -11.56
CA TRP A 323 12.32 -17.27 -10.17
C TRP A 323 13.06 -16.28 -9.29
N ALA A 324 12.34 -15.28 -8.77
CA ALA A 324 12.89 -14.20 -7.96
C ALA A 324 12.18 -14.18 -6.59
N PHE A 325 12.87 -14.53 -5.52
CA PHE A 325 12.26 -14.67 -4.20
C PHE A 325 12.99 -13.88 -3.11
N LYS A 326 12.29 -13.69 -2.01
CA LYS A 326 12.80 -13.05 -0.80
C LYS A 326 12.99 -14.08 0.31
N TYR A 327 13.96 -13.85 1.17
CA TYR A 327 14.17 -14.61 2.39
C TYR A 327 14.82 -13.74 3.47
N PHE A 328 14.87 -14.24 4.69
CA PHE A 328 15.56 -13.63 5.80
C PHE A 328 16.55 -14.65 6.36
N GLY A 329 17.84 -14.48 6.12
CA GLY A 329 18.80 -15.54 6.43
C GLY A 329 20.20 -15.08 6.83
N GLY A 330 20.59 -13.86 6.52
CA GLY A 330 21.91 -13.31 6.86
C GLY A 330 23.07 -13.80 5.98
N ALA A 331 22.83 -14.80 5.11
CA ALA A 331 23.81 -15.31 4.18
C ALA A 331 23.16 -15.70 2.84
N PRO A 332 23.85 -15.56 1.69
CA PRO A 332 23.34 -15.99 0.40
C PRO A 332 22.96 -17.49 0.40
N LEU A 333 21.88 -17.80 -0.28
CA LEU A 333 21.49 -19.18 -0.51
C LEU A 333 22.24 -19.78 -1.70
N GLY A 334 22.41 -21.08 -1.69
CA GLY A 334 22.92 -21.85 -2.83
C GLY A 334 21.88 -22.81 -3.37
N LYS A 335 22.03 -23.25 -4.61
CA LYS A 335 21.13 -24.26 -5.21
C LYS A 335 21.05 -25.55 -4.38
N ALA A 336 22.14 -25.96 -3.75
CA ALA A 336 22.17 -27.15 -2.90
C ALA A 336 21.25 -26.98 -1.67
N GLN A 337 21.25 -25.81 -1.04
CA GLN A 337 20.39 -25.52 0.12
C GLN A 337 18.92 -25.49 -0.29
N LEU A 338 18.59 -24.87 -1.44
CA LEU A 338 17.22 -24.91 -1.98
C LEU A 338 16.75 -26.33 -2.21
N LEU A 339 17.59 -27.21 -2.75
CA LEU A 339 17.24 -28.62 -2.98
C LEU A 339 17.13 -29.43 -1.69
N GLN A 340 17.86 -29.08 -0.64
CA GLN A 340 17.67 -29.66 0.69
C GLN A 340 16.33 -29.23 1.29
N GLU A 341 15.89 -27.99 1.05
CA GLU A 341 14.57 -27.52 1.48
C GLU A 341 13.45 -28.25 0.73
N TYR A 342 13.57 -28.35 -0.59
CA TYR A 342 12.57 -29.02 -1.43
C TYR A 342 13.15 -29.43 -2.79
N GLU A 343 13.25 -30.74 -3.01
CA GLU A 343 13.82 -31.28 -4.25
C GLU A 343 12.99 -30.95 -5.50
N GLY A 344 11.67 -30.72 -5.32
CA GLY A 344 10.74 -30.38 -6.40
C GLY A 344 11.10 -29.09 -7.16
N TYR A 345 11.92 -28.19 -6.59
CA TYR A 345 12.39 -26.99 -7.30
C TYR A 345 13.10 -27.31 -8.63
N LYS A 346 13.67 -28.50 -8.78
CA LYS A 346 14.26 -28.98 -10.05
C LYS A 346 13.28 -28.97 -11.23
N ALA A 347 11.97 -29.03 -10.97
CA ALA A 347 10.95 -29.03 -12.01
C ALA A 347 10.67 -27.64 -12.60
N LEU A 348 11.13 -26.57 -11.94
CA LEU A 348 11.02 -25.22 -12.46
C LEU A 348 11.98 -24.98 -13.62
N SER A 349 11.49 -24.50 -14.75
CA SER A 349 12.33 -24.11 -15.89
C SER A 349 13.38 -23.05 -15.49
N ALA A 350 12.99 -22.09 -14.64
CA ALA A 350 13.91 -21.10 -14.07
C ALA A 350 15.07 -21.76 -13.31
N PHE A 351 14.81 -22.81 -12.52
CA PHE A 351 15.84 -23.53 -11.78
C PHE A 351 16.81 -24.26 -12.74
N GLN A 352 16.28 -24.92 -13.76
CA GLN A 352 17.06 -25.65 -14.74
C GLN A 352 17.99 -24.74 -15.56
N ARG A 353 17.49 -23.56 -15.91
CA ARG A 353 18.24 -22.56 -16.71
C ARG A 353 19.16 -21.68 -15.87
N GLY A 354 19.06 -21.72 -14.54
CA GLY A 354 19.83 -20.88 -13.65
C GLY A 354 19.32 -19.44 -13.55
N ASN A 355 18.09 -19.17 -13.98
CA ASN A 355 17.44 -17.87 -13.87
C ASN A 355 16.78 -17.72 -12.48
N ILE A 356 17.58 -17.79 -11.44
CA ILE A 356 17.15 -17.70 -10.06
C ILE A 356 17.76 -16.44 -9.46
N TYR A 357 16.94 -15.68 -8.80
CA TYR A 357 17.36 -14.44 -8.14
C TYR A 357 16.82 -14.40 -6.71
N GLU A 358 17.64 -13.92 -5.81
CA GLU A 358 17.30 -13.82 -4.39
C GLU A 358 17.46 -12.42 -3.82
N VAL A 359 16.72 -12.13 -2.76
CA VAL A 359 16.94 -10.97 -1.89
C VAL A 359 16.97 -11.44 -0.45
N ASP A 360 18.09 -11.23 0.23
CA ASP A 360 18.19 -11.39 1.69
C ASP A 360 17.73 -10.10 2.38
N THR A 361 16.50 -10.12 2.88
CA THR A 361 15.88 -8.96 3.54
C THR A 361 16.47 -8.64 4.91
N SER A 362 17.37 -9.47 5.43
CA SER A 362 18.14 -9.14 6.63
C SER A 362 19.36 -8.24 6.33
N ARG A 363 19.79 -8.21 5.07
CA ARG A 363 20.97 -7.46 4.62
C ARG A 363 20.63 -6.27 3.74
N VAL A 364 19.48 -6.30 3.10
CA VAL A 364 19.00 -5.29 2.16
C VAL A 364 17.70 -4.70 2.67
N PRO A 365 17.56 -3.39 2.78
CA PRO A 365 16.32 -2.75 3.25
C PRO A 365 15.22 -2.81 2.18
N TYR A 366 14.84 -4.04 1.79
CA TYR A 366 13.90 -4.29 0.71
C TYR A 366 12.52 -3.72 1.01
N PHE A 367 11.94 -4.09 2.16
CA PHE A 367 10.58 -3.66 2.51
C PHE A 367 10.54 -2.17 2.84
N GLU A 368 11.56 -1.65 3.50
CA GLU A 368 11.68 -0.24 3.83
C GLU A 368 11.70 0.62 2.57
N MET A 369 12.47 0.19 1.55
CA MET A 369 12.65 0.94 0.33
C MET A 369 11.53 0.74 -0.71
N THR A 370 10.93 -0.44 -0.79
CA THR A 370 10.01 -0.74 -1.90
C THR A 370 8.54 -0.52 -1.57
N SER A 371 8.17 -0.45 -0.29
CA SER A 371 6.76 -0.41 0.11
C SER A 371 6.04 0.87 -0.34
N PHE A 372 6.69 2.01 -0.28
CA PHE A 372 6.16 3.30 -0.75
C PHE A 372 6.85 3.81 -2.03
N HIS A 373 7.79 3.03 -2.58
CA HIS A 373 8.53 3.29 -3.80
C HIS A 373 8.32 2.19 -4.83
N PRO A 374 7.10 2.06 -5.38
CA PRO A 374 6.79 1.00 -6.34
C PRO A 374 7.59 1.12 -7.64
N GLU A 375 8.11 2.30 -7.98
CA GLU A 375 8.98 2.54 -9.14
C GLU A 375 10.28 1.74 -9.03
N LEU A 376 10.83 1.60 -7.82
CA LEU A 376 12.04 0.82 -7.60
C LEU A 376 11.80 -0.67 -7.92
N LEU A 377 10.68 -1.20 -7.46
CA LEU A 377 10.35 -2.60 -7.69
C LEU A 377 9.89 -2.86 -9.13
N LEU A 378 9.18 -1.91 -9.74
CA LEU A 378 8.83 -1.96 -11.17
C LEU A 378 10.10 -2.06 -12.04
N ARG A 379 11.11 -1.26 -11.73
CA ARG A 379 12.40 -1.29 -12.43
C ARG A 379 13.09 -2.65 -12.29
N GLU A 380 13.09 -3.25 -11.09
CA GLU A 380 13.63 -4.60 -10.88
C GLU A 380 12.92 -5.63 -11.75
N PHE A 381 11.58 -5.60 -11.79
CA PHE A 381 10.81 -6.56 -12.60
C PHE A 381 10.99 -6.35 -14.10
N ILE A 382 11.17 -5.11 -14.58
CA ILE A 382 11.54 -4.89 -15.99
C ILE A 382 12.88 -5.56 -16.28
N LEU A 383 13.89 -5.36 -15.44
CA LEU A 383 15.23 -5.94 -15.65
C LEU A 383 15.22 -7.48 -15.54
N LEU A 384 14.45 -8.04 -14.61
CA LEU A 384 14.33 -9.49 -14.43
C LEU A 384 13.63 -10.17 -15.60
N SER A 385 12.58 -9.53 -16.13
CA SER A 385 11.78 -10.11 -17.22
C SER A 385 12.35 -9.82 -18.62
N HIS A 386 13.26 -8.84 -18.75
CA HIS A 386 13.89 -8.47 -20.02
C HIS A 386 15.41 -8.47 -19.89
N PRO A 387 16.04 -9.62 -19.62
CA PRO A 387 17.49 -9.68 -19.41
C PRO A 387 18.24 -9.29 -20.68
N ALA A 388 19.25 -8.43 -20.54
CA ALA A 388 20.09 -7.97 -21.66
C ALA A 388 20.86 -9.09 -22.36
N THR A 389 20.98 -10.26 -21.72
CA THR A 389 21.57 -11.49 -22.30
C THR A 389 20.68 -12.18 -23.31
N ASP A 390 19.39 -11.87 -23.34
CA ASP A 390 18.45 -12.42 -24.33
C ASP A 390 18.42 -11.52 -25.57
N ALA A 391 18.66 -12.11 -26.74
CA ALA A 391 18.74 -11.42 -28.02
C ALA A 391 17.47 -10.58 -28.37
N ARG A 392 16.30 -10.95 -27.80
CA ARG A 392 15.05 -10.21 -27.98
C ARG A 392 15.11 -8.80 -27.39
N TYR A 393 15.90 -8.62 -26.33
CA TYR A 393 15.96 -7.39 -25.53
C TYR A 393 17.32 -6.67 -25.65
N ALA A 394 18.39 -7.39 -26.01
CA ALA A 394 19.78 -6.91 -25.99
C ALA A 394 20.04 -5.62 -26.79
N ARG A 395 19.21 -5.31 -27.82
CA ARG A 395 19.36 -4.14 -28.68
C ARG A 395 18.50 -2.94 -28.25
N ASN A 396 17.77 -3.05 -27.13
CA ASN A 396 16.90 -1.97 -26.67
C ASN A 396 17.70 -0.97 -25.83
N GLY A 397 17.96 0.21 -26.38
CA GLY A 397 18.72 1.27 -25.72
C GLY A 397 18.05 1.82 -24.45
N GLU A 398 16.75 1.70 -24.31
CA GLU A 398 16.03 2.14 -23.10
C GLU A 398 16.32 1.23 -21.91
N LEU A 399 16.43 -0.09 -22.13
CA LEU A 399 16.83 -1.03 -21.08
C LEU A 399 18.23 -0.73 -20.52
N GLY A 400 19.16 -0.37 -21.37
CA GLY A 400 20.52 -0.01 -20.96
C GLY A 400 20.58 1.20 -20.02
N LYS A 401 19.59 2.10 -20.11
CA LYS A 401 19.47 3.27 -19.23
C LYS A 401 18.97 2.92 -17.83
N LEU A 402 18.29 1.76 -17.66
CA LEU A 402 17.77 1.34 -16.36
C LEU A 402 18.89 0.86 -15.40
N GLY A 403 20.09 0.60 -15.90
CA GLY A 403 21.22 0.15 -15.09
C GLY A 403 21.11 -1.34 -14.72
N THR A 404 21.49 -1.69 -13.49
CA THR A 404 21.52 -3.06 -12.98
C THR A 404 20.50 -3.26 -11.86
N LEU A 405 20.25 -4.51 -11.49
CA LEU A 405 19.42 -4.88 -10.33
C LEU A 405 20.01 -4.24 -9.06
N ARG A 406 19.15 -3.70 -8.21
CA ARG A 406 19.51 -3.06 -6.95
C ARG A 406 19.30 -3.98 -5.74
N PHE A 407 18.21 -4.73 -5.76
CA PHE A 407 17.79 -5.57 -4.66
C PHE A 407 18.04 -7.06 -4.94
N TYR A 408 17.62 -7.52 -6.10
CA TYR A 408 17.79 -8.92 -6.49
C TYR A 408 19.20 -9.19 -6.99
N GLN A 409 19.76 -10.32 -6.58
CA GLN A 409 21.05 -10.83 -7.06
C GLN A 409 20.88 -12.24 -7.63
N PRO A 410 21.64 -12.63 -8.66
CA PRO A 410 21.65 -14.03 -9.14
C PRO A 410 22.09 -14.98 -8.02
N LEU A 411 21.46 -16.18 -8.00
CA LEU A 411 21.78 -17.24 -7.06
C LEU A 411 23.03 -18.02 -7.51
#